data_15346e1a8eb017a5c89d360a2dd374ea
#
_entry.id   15346e1a8eb017a5c89d360a2dd374ea
#
_cell.length_a   1.000
_cell.length_b   1.000
_cell.length_c   1.000
_cell.angle_alpha   90.00
_cell.angle_beta   90.00
_cell.angle_gamma   90.00
#
_symmetry.space_group_name_H-M   'P 1'
#
loop_
_entity.id
_entity.type
_entity.pdbx_description
1 polymer ?
#
loop_
_entity_poly.entity_id
_entity_poly.type
_entity_poly.pdbx_seq_one_letter_code
_entity_poly.pdbx_strand_id
1 'polypeptide(L)'
;MDSHSRPLRRHALLRTLGCAALLSACQPVSAPKPPLTGEQSISIGTEMPIASTVLGETRSISIFLPWGYEQRKESFPVLYLIDGGPEQDFVPVAGFAALASLSAQYREFIVVGVETVDRRYELTTPSQVKMDREAIPKNGGADDFRRFIREEVQPLVESRYRTTKERAVLGESLAGLFIVDTFLRAPDSFDTYIAVSPSLWWREGQLAKSAAARLQAGFPTGKSLYLASADETDIVATLAPLVEGLKAHAPAGLRWWYEPMPDEHHHTIYHPATLRALRLVFAVAA
;
A
#
# COMPACT_ATOMS: atom_id res chain seq x y z
N MET A 1 70.23 6.63 -58.36
CA MET A 1 70.92 7.52 -57.48
C MET A 1 70.26 7.34 -56.10
N ASP A 2 70.78 6.45 -55.39
CA ASP A 2 71.46 6.48 -54.10
C ASP A 2 70.63 7.24 -53.07
N SER A 3 70.28 6.71 -51.92
CA SER A 3 71.11 5.92 -51.07
C SER A 3 70.42 5.59 -49.71
N HIS A 4 70.86 4.52 -49.18
CA HIS A 4 71.14 4.23 -47.75
C HIS A 4 70.02 4.21 -46.76
N SER A 5 69.52 3.02 -46.59
CA SER A 5 68.86 2.46 -45.39
C SER A 5 69.83 2.23 -44.25
N ARG A 6 69.47 2.62 -43.03
CA ARG A 6 70.05 2.09 -41.76
C ARG A 6 68.94 1.61 -40.87
N PRO A 7 69.02 0.42 -40.22
CA PRO A 7 67.94 -0.12 -39.41
C PRO A 7 68.02 0.41 -37.96
N LEU A 8 66.91 0.84 -37.44
CA LEU A 8 66.75 1.19 -36.04
C LEU A 8 66.43 -0.07 -35.21
N ARG A 9 67.29 -0.32 -34.26
CA ARG A 9 67.13 -1.37 -33.25
C ARG A 9 65.86 -1.10 -32.41
N ARG A 10 64.89 -2.09 -32.36
CA ARG A 10 63.79 -2.11 -31.46
C ARG A 10 64.26 -2.58 -30.10
N HIS A 11 64.24 -1.72 -29.08
CA HIS A 11 64.29 -2.11 -27.68
C HIS A 11 62.90 -2.49 -27.21
N ALA A 12 62.69 -3.76 -26.91
CA ALA A 12 61.46 -4.24 -26.25
C ALA A 12 61.51 -3.84 -24.76
N LEU A 13 60.64 -2.92 -24.36
CA LEU A 13 60.35 -2.69 -22.94
C LEU A 13 59.24 -3.65 -22.53
N LEU A 14 59.61 -4.66 -21.73
CA LEU A 14 58.63 -5.43 -20.95
C LEU A 14 58.03 -4.51 -19.90
N ARG A 15 56.74 -4.17 -20.05
CA ARG A 15 55.90 -3.60 -18.99
C ARG A 15 55.27 -4.75 -18.25
N THR A 16 55.76 -5.04 -17.06
CA THR A 16 55.06 -5.90 -16.08
C THR A 16 53.83 -5.16 -15.57
N LEU A 17 52.62 -5.60 -15.98
CA LEU A 17 51.37 -5.19 -15.34
C LEU A 17 51.25 -5.88 -13.99
N GLY A 18 51.48 -5.12 -12.93
CA GLY A 18 51.12 -5.55 -11.57
C GLY A 18 49.61 -5.48 -11.40
N CYS A 19 48.96 -6.66 -11.33
CA CYS A 19 47.57 -6.77 -10.85
C CYS A 19 47.52 -6.43 -9.36
N ALA A 20 47.15 -5.22 -9.00
CA ALA A 20 46.77 -4.88 -7.63
C ALA A 20 45.37 -5.47 -7.40
N ALA A 21 45.29 -6.59 -6.69
CA ALA A 21 44.05 -7.14 -6.19
C ALA A 21 43.50 -6.19 -5.12
N LEU A 22 42.44 -5.46 -5.43
CA LEU A 22 41.64 -4.71 -4.47
C LEU A 22 40.88 -5.75 -3.61
N LEU A 23 41.47 -6.12 -2.48
CA LEU A 23 40.74 -6.81 -1.41
C LEU A 23 39.77 -5.78 -0.81
N SER A 24 38.53 -5.82 -1.27
CA SER A 24 37.43 -5.12 -0.63
C SER A 24 37.23 -5.75 0.76
N ALA A 25 37.76 -5.09 1.79
CA ALA A 25 37.54 -5.49 3.17
C ALA A 25 36.05 -5.28 3.48
N CYS A 26 35.26 -6.38 3.49
CA CYS A 26 33.95 -6.36 4.16
C CYS A 26 34.21 -5.98 5.62
N GLN A 27 33.87 -4.76 5.99
CA GLN A 27 33.84 -4.38 7.40
C GLN A 27 32.72 -5.18 8.06
N PRO A 28 32.98 -5.88 9.17
CA PRO A 28 31.93 -6.55 9.90
C PRO A 28 30.94 -5.49 10.36
N VAL A 29 29.64 -5.70 10.04
CA VAL A 29 28.56 -4.92 10.62
C VAL A 29 28.68 -5.08 12.13
N SER A 30 28.96 -3.99 12.83
CA SER A 30 29.10 -4.01 14.29
C SER A 30 27.76 -4.50 14.89
N ALA A 31 27.82 -5.49 15.76
CA ALA A 31 26.65 -5.93 16.50
C ALA A 31 25.99 -4.73 17.21
N PRO A 32 24.66 -4.66 17.27
CA PRO A 32 23.96 -3.58 17.96
C PRO A 32 24.46 -3.51 19.41
N LYS A 33 24.73 -2.30 19.89
CA LYS A 33 25.14 -2.09 21.28
C LYS A 33 24.05 -2.60 22.19
N PRO A 34 24.40 -3.26 23.32
CA PRO A 34 23.41 -3.64 24.32
C PRO A 34 22.71 -2.37 24.84
N PRO A 35 21.39 -2.46 25.17
CA PRO A 35 20.66 -1.34 25.73
C PRO A 35 21.34 -0.77 26.98
N LEU A 36 21.24 0.54 27.15
CA LEU A 36 21.71 1.18 28.40
C LEU A 36 20.80 0.74 29.55
N THR A 37 21.35 0.69 30.78
CA THR A 37 20.55 0.35 31.97
C THR A 37 19.43 1.38 32.14
N GLY A 38 18.15 0.92 32.10
CA GLY A 38 16.96 1.77 32.18
C GLY A 38 16.37 2.19 30.84
N GLU A 39 16.96 1.81 29.70
CA GLU A 39 16.31 1.99 28.39
C GLU A 39 15.05 1.11 28.28
N GLN A 40 13.99 1.71 27.75
CA GLN A 40 12.75 1.02 27.44
C GLN A 40 12.41 1.21 25.96
N SER A 41 11.95 0.17 25.30
CA SER A 41 11.47 0.26 23.92
C SER A 41 10.17 1.05 23.85
N ILE A 42 10.07 1.95 22.87
CA ILE A 42 8.80 2.56 22.49
C ILE A 42 8.19 1.66 21.41
N SER A 43 7.03 1.06 21.71
CA SER A 43 6.30 0.21 20.77
C SER A 43 5.06 0.93 20.27
N ILE A 44 4.84 0.91 18.93
CA ILE A 44 3.63 1.45 18.31
C ILE A 44 2.62 0.34 17.96
N GLY A 45 3.04 -0.92 18.00
CA GLY A 45 2.17 -2.06 17.64
C GLY A 45 2.86 -3.39 17.85
N THR A 46 2.22 -4.45 17.39
CA THR A 46 2.74 -5.82 17.41
C THR A 46 2.63 -6.43 16.03
N GLU A 47 3.57 -7.28 15.68
CA GLU A 47 3.52 -8.11 14.48
C GLU A 47 3.17 -9.54 14.87
N MET A 48 2.36 -10.22 14.06
CA MET A 48 2.00 -11.61 14.28
C MET A 48 1.96 -12.40 12.97
N PRO A 49 2.46 -13.65 12.98
CA PRO A 49 2.37 -14.53 11.82
C PRO A 49 0.96 -15.08 11.65
N ILE A 50 0.59 -15.30 10.38
CA ILE A 50 -0.63 -16.00 9.96
C ILE A 50 -0.28 -17.04 8.91
N ALA A 51 -0.52 -18.31 9.21
CA ALA A 51 -0.38 -19.39 8.22
C ALA A 51 -1.56 -19.32 7.25
N SER A 52 -1.30 -18.89 6.03
CA SER A 52 -2.31 -18.75 4.99
C SER A 52 -2.47 -20.03 4.18
N THR A 53 -3.67 -20.57 4.16
CA THR A 53 -4.04 -21.67 3.27
C THR A 53 -4.35 -21.18 1.86
N VAL A 54 -4.87 -19.95 1.75
CA VAL A 54 -5.18 -19.31 0.46
C VAL A 54 -3.91 -19.03 -0.33
N LEU A 55 -2.88 -18.51 0.33
CA LEU A 55 -1.60 -18.16 -0.31
C LEU A 55 -0.56 -19.29 -0.26
N GLY A 56 -0.78 -20.30 0.59
CA GLY A 56 0.13 -21.45 0.74
C GLY A 56 1.43 -21.13 1.47
N GLU A 57 1.48 -20.04 2.24
CA GLU A 57 2.68 -19.58 2.94
C GLU A 57 2.34 -18.90 4.27
N THR A 58 3.34 -18.67 5.11
CA THR A 58 3.18 -17.85 6.32
C THR A 58 3.35 -16.38 5.94
N ARG A 59 2.40 -15.55 6.36
CA ARG A 59 2.38 -14.09 6.19
C ARG A 59 2.48 -13.40 7.54
N SER A 60 2.76 -12.11 7.52
CA SER A 60 2.73 -11.26 8.71
C SER A 60 1.61 -10.24 8.62
N ILE A 61 1.00 -9.96 9.77
CA ILE A 61 0.11 -8.81 9.96
C ILE A 61 0.58 -7.98 11.14
N SER A 62 0.48 -6.66 11.00
CA SER A 62 0.86 -5.69 12.03
C SER A 62 -0.39 -5.11 12.69
N ILE A 63 -0.41 -5.02 14.01
CA ILE A 63 -1.59 -4.59 14.76
C ILE A 63 -1.26 -3.36 15.62
N PHE A 64 -2.01 -2.28 15.44
CA PHE A 64 -2.08 -1.16 16.37
C PHE A 64 -3.43 -1.19 17.10
N LEU A 65 -3.40 -1.05 18.42
CA LEU A 65 -4.58 -0.94 19.27
C LEU A 65 -4.68 0.48 19.84
N PRO A 66 -5.89 1.05 19.97
CA PRO A 66 -6.10 2.34 20.62
C PRO A 66 -5.54 2.37 22.03
N TRP A 67 -5.09 3.53 22.48
CA TRP A 67 -4.50 3.65 23.81
C TRP A 67 -5.46 3.23 24.92
N GLY A 68 -4.94 2.50 25.90
CA GLY A 68 -5.73 1.96 26.99
C GLY A 68 -6.67 0.81 26.58
N TYR A 69 -6.47 0.21 25.40
CA TYR A 69 -7.31 -0.89 24.90
C TYR A 69 -7.54 -1.99 25.94
N GLU A 70 -6.50 -2.45 26.64
CA GLU A 70 -6.60 -3.55 27.59
C GLU A 70 -7.48 -3.23 28.82
N GLN A 71 -7.55 -1.94 29.21
CA GLN A 71 -8.35 -1.46 30.33
C GLN A 71 -9.80 -1.11 29.95
N ARG A 72 -10.08 -1.08 28.65
CA ARG A 72 -11.37 -0.68 28.07
C ARG A 72 -12.19 -1.90 27.66
N LYS A 73 -13.49 -1.73 27.55
CA LYS A 73 -14.42 -2.80 27.13
C LYS A 73 -15.07 -2.53 25.77
N GLU A 74 -14.86 -1.36 25.21
CA GLU A 74 -15.41 -0.96 23.94
C GLU A 74 -14.89 -1.81 22.78
N SER A 75 -15.69 -1.90 21.75
CA SER A 75 -15.29 -2.44 20.45
C SER A 75 -14.99 -1.31 19.48
N PHE A 76 -14.03 -1.53 18.60
CA PHE A 76 -13.51 -0.52 17.69
C PHE A 76 -13.71 -0.93 16.22
N PRO A 77 -13.96 0.01 15.31
CA PRO A 77 -13.85 -0.25 13.87
C PRO A 77 -12.43 -0.66 13.51
N VAL A 78 -12.27 -1.34 12.38
CA VAL A 78 -10.96 -1.84 11.92
C VAL A 78 -10.60 -1.17 10.59
N LEU A 79 -9.40 -0.58 10.54
CA LEU A 79 -8.76 -0.11 9.32
C LEU A 79 -7.74 -1.15 8.86
N TYR A 80 -8.01 -1.80 7.74
CA TYR A 80 -7.06 -2.66 7.05
C TYR A 80 -6.17 -1.82 6.14
N LEU A 81 -4.87 -1.90 6.37
CA LEU A 81 -3.86 -1.16 5.63
C LEU A 81 -3.17 -2.10 4.65
N ILE A 82 -3.29 -1.87 3.37
CA ILE A 82 -2.54 -2.56 2.34
C ILE A 82 -1.13 -1.97 2.27
N ASP A 83 -0.11 -2.76 1.97
CA ASP A 83 1.29 -2.40 2.19
C ASP A 83 1.56 -2.08 3.67
N GLY A 84 1.01 -2.90 4.57
CA GLY A 84 0.95 -2.64 6.01
C GLY A 84 2.01 -3.36 6.84
N GLY A 85 3.13 -3.77 6.25
CA GLY A 85 4.28 -4.31 6.99
C GLY A 85 4.99 -3.25 7.83
N PRO A 86 5.85 -3.66 8.79
CA PRO A 86 6.60 -2.74 9.66
C PRO A 86 7.53 -1.79 8.88
N GLU A 87 8.09 -2.25 7.77
CA GLU A 87 8.96 -1.48 6.87
C GLU A 87 8.20 -0.87 5.68
N GLN A 88 6.86 -0.95 5.71
CA GLN A 88 5.95 -0.34 4.75
C GLN A 88 5.18 0.80 5.44
N ASP A 89 3.88 0.94 5.19
CA ASP A 89 3.09 2.08 5.66
C ASP A 89 2.52 1.93 7.09
N PHE A 90 2.80 0.82 7.78
CA PHE A 90 2.20 0.57 9.10
C PHE A 90 2.55 1.66 10.13
N VAL A 91 3.82 2.00 10.28
CA VAL A 91 4.28 2.92 11.33
C VAL A 91 3.66 4.32 11.20
N PRO A 92 3.70 4.98 10.02
CA PRO A 92 3.07 6.29 9.86
C PRO A 92 1.55 6.26 10.04
N VAL A 93 0.85 5.21 9.56
CA VAL A 93 -0.61 5.10 9.70
C VAL A 93 -1.02 4.79 11.15
N ALA A 94 -0.27 3.95 11.86
CA ALA A 94 -0.46 3.75 13.29
C ALA A 94 -0.24 5.06 14.08
N GLY A 95 0.71 5.90 13.67
CA GLY A 95 0.89 7.25 14.20
C GLY A 95 -0.35 8.13 14.00
N PHE A 96 -0.98 8.09 12.82
CA PHE A 96 -2.26 8.78 12.61
C PHE A 96 -3.38 8.18 13.48
N ALA A 97 -3.46 6.87 13.62
CA ALA A 97 -4.43 6.23 14.50
C ALA A 97 -4.25 6.66 15.97
N ALA A 98 -3.01 6.84 16.42
CA ALA A 98 -2.72 7.36 17.76
C ALA A 98 -3.24 8.79 17.98
N LEU A 99 -3.35 9.63 16.94
CA LEU A 99 -3.94 10.97 17.04
C LEU A 99 -5.42 10.94 17.44
N ALA A 100 -6.16 9.88 17.11
CA ALA A 100 -7.54 9.71 17.56
C ALA A 100 -7.63 9.64 19.08
N SER A 101 -6.78 8.84 19.70
CA SER A 101 -6.70 8.73 21.18
C SER A 101 -6.16 10.00 21.84
N LEU A 102 -5.28 10.76 21.17
CA LEU A 102 -4.66 11.99 21.68
C LEU A 102 -5.58 13.20 21.66
N SER A 103 -6.32 13.39 20.58
CA SER A 103 -6.96 14.66 20.27
C SER A 103 -8.44 14.55 19.93
N ALA A 104 -8.99 13.32 19.88
CA ALA A 104 -10.39 13.03 19.52
C ALA A 104 -10.85 13.73 18.21
N GLN A 105 -9.93 13.96 17.26
CA GLN A 105 -10.28 14.57 15.97
C GLN A 105 -11.18 13.68 15.13
N TYR A 106 -11.13 12.36 15.36
CA TYR A 106 -11.94 11.31 14.75
C TYR A 106 -12.06 10.13 15.71
N ARG A 107 -12.98 9.22 15.41
CA ARG A 107 -13.19 8.01 16.22
C ARG A 107 -11.96 7.13 16.20
N GLU A 108 -11.65 6.51 17.32
CA GLU A 108 -10.58 5.53 17.45
C GLU A 108 -10.90 4.25 16.65
N PHE A 109 -9.87 3.63 16.12
CA PHE A 109 -9.95 2.39 15.36
C PHE A 109 -8.69 1.53 15.57
N ILE A 110 -8.83 0.22 15.37
CA ILE A 110 -7.70 -0.71 15.27
C ILE A 110 -7.10 -0.60 13.88
N VAL A 111 -5.76 -0.57 13.77
CA VAL A 111 -5.09 -0.73 12.47
C VAL A 111 -4.61 -2.16 12.33
N VAL A 112 -4.93 -2.77 11.20
CA VAL A 112 -4.42 -4.07 10.78
C VAL A 112 -3.62 -3.89 9.51
N GLY A 113 -2.31 -3.82 9.64
CA GLY A 113 -1.40 -3.78 8.51
C GLY A 113 -1.28 -5.16 7.87
N VAL A 114 -1.63 -5.27 6.61
CA VAL A 114 -1.47 -6.48 5.80
C VAL A 114 -0.26 -6.27 4.90
N GLU A 115 0.82 -6.99 5.22
CA GLU A 115 2.07 -6.91 4.46
C GLU A 115 1.88 -7.47 3.05
N THR A 116 2.43 -6.78 2.05
CA THR A 116 2.63 -7.31 0.70
C THR A 116 4.06 -7.82 0.55
N VAL A 117 4.23 -9.05 0.06
CA VAL A 117 5.54 -9.68 -0.17
C VAL A 117 5.93 -9.57 -1.64
N ASP A 118 5.09 -10.04 -2.54
CA ASP A 118 5.22 -9.79 -3.98
C ASP A 118 4.19 -8.72 -4.40
N ARG A 119 4.44 -7.50 -3.94
CA ARG A 119 3.51 -6.36 -4.04
C ARG A 119 2.88 -6.21 -5.42
N ARG A 120 3.70 -6.31 -6.47
CA ARG A 120 3.23 -6.10 -7.84
C ARG A 120 2.32 -7.23 -8.32
N TYR A 121 2.62 -8.46 -7.93
CA TYR A 121 1.78 -9.61 -8.22
C TYR A 121 0.47 -9.57 -7.43
N GLU A 122 0.56 -9.34 -6.14
CA GLU A 122 -0.55 -9.41 -5.19
C GLU A 122 -1.58 -8.27 -5.36
N LEU A 123 -1.17 -7.13 -5.90
CA LEU A 123 -2.04 -5.96 -6.04
C LEU A 123 -2.60 -5.77 -7.45
N THR A 124 -2.24 -6.65 -8.41
CA THR A 124 -2.70 -6.52 -9.80
C THR A 124 -3.55 -7.71 -10.22
N THR A 125 -4.55 -7.43 -11.04
CA THR A 125 -5.33 -8.47 -11.75
C THR A 125 -4.54 -8.97 -12.96
N PRO A 126 -4.83 -10.18 -13.50
CA PRO A 126 -4.16 -10.70 -14.69
C PRO A 126 -4.28 -9.73 -15.88
N SER A 127 -3.15 -9.42 -16.52
CA SER A 127 -3.11 -8.59 -17.74
C SER A 127 -2.33 -9.25 -18.85
N GLN A 128 -2.84 -9.14 -20.08
CA GLN A 128 -2.17 -9.50 -21.32
C GLN A 128 -1.73 -8.25 -22.13
N VAL A 129 -2.01 -7.07 -21.64
CA VAL A 129 -1.57 -5.81 -22.26
C VAL A 129 -0.04 -5.76 -22.25
N LYS A 130 0.55 -5.44 -23.39
CA LYS A 130 2.01 -5.48 -23.57
C LYS A 130 2.72 -4.55 -22.57
N MET A 131 2.25 -3.32 -22.44
CA MET A 131 2.82 -2.32 -21.53
C MET A 131 2.76 -2.79 -20.07
N ASP A 132 1.64 -3.39 -19.63
CA ASP A 132 1.48 -3.93 -18.29
C ASP A 132 2.49 -5.06 -18.02
N ARG A 133 2.66 -5.97 -18.99
CA ARG A 133 3.59 -7.09 -18.86
C ARG A 133 5.06 -6.67 -18.90
N GLU A 134 5.37 -5.57 -19.56
CA GLU A 134 6.71 -4.96 -19.51
C GLU A 134 6.96 -4.30 -18.16
N ALA A 135 5.96 -3.60 -17.60
CA ALA A 135 6.06 -2.95 -16.29
C ALA A 135 6.01 -3.94 -15.12
N ILE A 136 5.11 -4.94 -15.20
CA ILE A 136 4.85 -5.95 -14.15
C ILE A 136 4.75 -7.34 -14.82
N PRO A 137 5.88 -8.00 -15.10
CA PRO A 137 5.89 -9.29 -15.78
C PRO A 137 5.15 -10.39 -15.03
N LYS A 138 5.30 -10.45 -13.70
CA LYS A 138 4.54 -11.33 -12.81
C LYS A 138 3.39 -10.53 -12.20
N ASN A 139 2.17 -10.80 -12.65
CA ASN A 139 0.95 -10.10 -12.23
C ASN A 139 -0.20 -11.10 -12.07
N GLY A 140 -1.29 -10.68 -11.41
CA GLY A 140 -2.53 -11.46 -11.39
C GLY A 140 -2.93 -12.07 -10.06
N GLY A 141 -2.25 -11.78 -8.95
CA GLY A 141 -2.51 -12.35 -7.62
C GLY A 141 -3.61 -11.64 -6.81
N ALA A 142 -4.21 -10.55 -7.34
CA ALA A 142 -5.13 -9.72 -6.56
C ALA A 142 -6.37 -10.45 -6.02
N ASP A 143 -6.88 -11.44 -6.75
CA ASP A 143 -8.06 -12.20 -6.30
C ASP A 143 -7.71 -13.12 -5.11
N ASP A 144 -6.54 -13.77 -5.13
CA ASP A 144 -6.09 -14.61 -4.01
C ASP A 144 -5.70 -13.74 -2.80
N PHE A 145 -5.05 -12.60 -3.01
CA PHE A 145 -4.73 -11.67 -1.92
C PHE A 145 -6.01 -11.10 -1.26
N ARG A 146 -7.06 -10.80 -2.05
CA ARG A 146 -8.37 -10.40 -1.53
C ARG A 146 -9.03 -11.52 -0.73
N ARG A 147 -8.95 -12.77 -1.20
CA ARG A 147 -9.47 -13.94 -0.48
C ARG A 147 -8.72 -14.13 0.84
N PHE A 148 -7.39 -14.02 0.84
CA PHE A 148 -6.58 -14.08 2.06
C PHE A 148 -7.08 -13.07 3.10
N ILE A 149 -7.28 -11.83 2.70
CA ILE A 149 -7.79 -10.80 3.62
C ILE A 149 -9.18 -11.16 4.16
N ARG A 150 -10.10 -11.55 3.29
CA ARG A 150 -11.49 -11.82 3.66
C ARG A 150 -11.70 -13.12 4.43
N GLU A 151 -11.00 -14.17 4.03
CA GLU A 151 -11.27 -15.53 4.53
C GLU A 151 -10.38 -15.88 5.71
N GLU A 152 -9.23 -15.22 5.88
CA GLU A 152 -8.25 -15.55 6.92
C GLU A 152 -7.94 -14.38 7.84
N VAL A 153 -7.56 -13.20 7.30
CA VAL A 153 -7.15 -12.06 8.15
C VAL A 153 -8.35 -11.48 8.93
N GLN A 154 -9.46 -11.16 8.24
CA GLN A 154 -10.64 -10.57 8.90
C GLN A 154 -11.21 -11.47 10.00
N PRO A 155 -11.46 -12.77 9.79
CA PRO A 155 -11.95 -13.66 10.84
C PRO A 155 -10.97 -13.80 12.03
N LEU A 156 -9.66 -13.86 11.75
CA LEU A 156 -8.64 -13.92 12.80
C LEU A 156 -8.71 -12.66 13.69
N VAL A 157 -8.73 -11.47 13.09
CA VAL A 157 -8.80 -10.19 13.80
C VAL A 157 -10.07 -10.11 14.63
N GLU A 158 -11.23 -10.47 14.08
CA GLU A 158 -12.51 -10.44 14.78
C GLU A 158 -12.60 -11.45 15.93
N SER A 159 -11.92 -12.58 15.82
CA SER A 159 -11.87 -13.57 16.90
C SER A 159 -10.94 -13.16 18.05
N ARG A 160 -9.95 -12.31 17.78
CA ARG A 160 -8.87 -11.99 18.70
C ARG A 160 -9.02 -10.63 19.38
N TYR A 161 -9.69 -9.69 18.72
CA TYR A 161 -9.83 -8.30 19.19
C TYR A 161 -11.29 -7.88 19.32
N ARG A 162 -11.56 -6.90 20.17
CA ARG A 162 -12.89 -6.30 20.34
C ARG A 162 -13.15 -5.35 19.17
N THR A 163 -13.71 -5.89 18.10
CA THR A 163 -14.03 -5.16 16.89
C THR A 163 -15.53 -4.89 16.78
N THR A 164 -15.89 -3.79 16.14
CA THR A 164 -17.23 -3.64 15.55
C THR A 164 -17.29 -4.39 14.23
N LYS A 165 -18.43 -4.31 13.54
CA LYS A 165 -18.53 -4.84 12.16
C LYS A 165 -18.04 -3.87 11.10
N GLU A 166 -17.72 -2.63 11.49
CA GLU A 166 -17.26 -1.59 10.57
C GLU A 166 -15.80 -1.87 10.14
N ARG A 167 -15.61 -2.06 8.84
CA ARG A 167 -14.31 -2.36 8.22
C ARG A 167 -13.98 -1.31 7.17
N ALA A 168 -12.84 -0.69 7.31
CA ALA A 168 -12.27 0.21 6.31
C ALA A 168 -11.00 -0.38 5.69
N VAL A 169 -10.65 0.02 4.46
CA VAL A 169 -9.39 -0.35 3.80
C VAL A 169 -8.72 0.89 3.24
N LEU A 170 -7.39 0.97 3.37
CA LEU A 170 -6.55 2.09 2.95
C LEU A 170 -5.34 1.59 2.15
N GLY A 171 -4.96 2.33 1.12
CA GLY A 171 -3.71 2.13 0.38
C GLY A 171 -3.51 3.12 -0.74
N GLU A 172 -2.26 3.19 -1.22
CA GLU A 172 -1.80 4.11 -2.24
C GLU A 172 -1.34 3.39 -3.50
N SER A 173 -1.39 4.07 -4.64
CA SER A 173 -0.78 3.60 -5.88
C SER A 173 -1.35 2.25 -6.34
N LEU A 174 -0.56 1.18 -6.42
CA LEU A 174 -1.05 -0.18 -6.71
C LEU A 174 -1.98 -0.71 -5.61
N ALA A 175 -1.76 -0.36 -4.34
CA ALA A 175 -2.71 -0.67 -3.27
C ALA A 175 -4.04 0.09 -3.48
N GLY A 176 -3.97 1.34 -3.94
CA GLY A 176 -5.15 2.09 -4.38
C GLY A 176 -5.89 1.43 -5.56
N LEU A 177 -5.16 0.90 -6.55
CA LEU A 177 -5.74 0.10 -7.63
C LEU A 177 -6.49 -1.14 -7.09
N PHE A 178 -5.84 -1.90 -6.20
CA PHE A 178 -6.44 -3.08 -5.55
C PHE A 178 -7.72 -2.71 -4.77
N ILE A 179 -7.71 -1.56 -4.09
CA ILE A 179 -8.85 -1.06 -3.33
C ILE A 179 -10.01 -0.67 -4.25
N VAL A 180 -9.75 0.04 -5.34
CA VAL A 180 -10.78 0.40 -6.32
C VAL A 180 -11.32 -0.86 -7.03
N ASP A 181 -10.44 -1.83 -7.36
CA ASP A 181 -10.88 -3.12 -7.91
C ASP A 181 -11.78 -3.87 -6.93
N THR A 182 -11.41 -3.90 -5.65
CA THR A 182 -12.22 -4.53 -4.59
C THR A 182 -13.55 -3.80 -4.41
N PHE A 183 -13.57 -2.48 -4.37
CA PHE A 183 -14.78 -1.67 -4.29
C PHE A 183 -15.75 -2.00 -5.42
N LEU A 184 -15.27 -2.10 -6.66
CA LEU A 184 -16.14 -2.32 -7.83
C LEU A 184 -16.53 -3.77 -8.06
N ARG A 185 -15.71 -4.75 -7.61
CA ARG A 185 -15.94 -6.19 -7.91
C ARG A 185 -16.41 -7.01 -6.71
N ALA A 186 -16.05 -6.59 -5.50
CA ALA A 186 -16.36 -7.29 -4.26
C ALA A 186 -16.72 -6.28 -3.14
N PRO A 187 -17.74 -5.42 -3.35
CA PRO A 187 -18.05 -4.28 -2.46
C PRO A 187 -18.50 -4.69 -1.05
N ASP A 188 -18.76 -5.97 -0.80
CA ASP A 188 -19.08 -6.47 0.55
C ASP A 188 -17.84 -6.81 1.38
N SER A 189 -16.65 -6.64 0.81
CA SER A 189 -15.39 -6.90 1.54
C SER A 189 -15.14 -5.90 2.67
N PHE A 190 -15.55 -4.64 2.46
CA PHE A 190 -15.40 -3.55 3.42
C PHE A 190 -16.60 -2.61 3.38
N ASP A 191 -16.70 -1.70 4.36
CA ASP A 191 -17.71 -0.66 4.40
C ASP A 191 -17.17 0.67 3.86
N THR A 192 -15.87 0.90 4.04
CA THR A 192 -15.17 2.11 3.62
C THR A 192 -13.90 1.77 2.84
N TYR A 193 -13.71 2.44 1.72
CA TYR A 193 -12.60 2.28 0.79
C TYR A 193 -11.86 3.60 0.65
N ILE A 194 -10.55 3.61 0.94
CA ILE A 194 -9.70 4.80 0.86
C ILE A 194 -8.58 4.50 -0.11
N ALA A 195 -8.65 5.06 -1.32
CA ALA A 195 -7.68 4.85 -2.37
C ALA A 195 -6.97 6.18 -2.71
N VAL A 196 -5.69 6.26 -2.38
CA VAL A 196 -4.85 7.43 -2.63
C VAL A 196 -4.05 7.21 -3.92
N SER A 197 -4.11 8.17 -4.82
CA SER A 197 -3.39 8.18 -6.11
C SER A 197 -3.40 6.79 -6.81
N PRO A 198 -4.60 6.17 -7.02
CA PRO A 198 -4.70 4.79 -7.45
C PRO A 198 -4.19 4.60 -8.88
N SER A 199 -3.36 3.57 -9.11
CA SER A 199 -2.74 3.23 -10.40
C SER A 199 -3.76 2.67 -11.41
N LEU A 200 -4.82 3.43 -11.71
CA LEU A 200 -5.90 2.98 -12.59
C LEU A 200 -5.52 2.88 -14.07
N TRP A 201 -4.28 3.18 -14.44
CA TRP A 201 -3.72 2.96 -15.78
C TRP A 201 -3.63 1.46 -16.12
N TRP A 202 -3.61 0.57 -15.12
CA TRP A 202 -3.56 -0.88 -15.31
C TRP A 202 -4.67 -1.37 -16.25
N ARG A 203 -4.30 -2.27 -17.18
CA ARG A 203 -5.19 -2.77 -18.22
C ARG A 203 -5.85 -1.64 -19.04
N GLU A 204 -5.05 -0.65 -19.45
CA GLU A 204 -5.51 0.49 -20.23
C GLU A 204 -6.69 1.27 -19.59
N GLY A 205 -6.76 1.28 -18.26
CA GLY A 205 -7.83 1.95 -17.52
C GLY A 205 -9.19 1.24 -17.57
N GLN A 206 -9.24 -0.04 -17.92
CA GLN A 206 -10.50 -0.79 -18.04
C GLN A 206 -11.32 -0.78 -16.75
N LEU A 207 -10.66 -0.80 -15.59
CA LEU A 207 -11.35 -0.77 -14.31
C LEU A 207 -12.17 0.52 -14.16
N ALA A 208 -11.56 1.67 -14.33
CA ALA A 208 -12.23 2.97 -14.23
C ALA A 208 -13.31 3.14 -15.32
N LYS A 209 -13.02 2.74 -16.56
CA LYS A 209 -13.98 2.77 -17.68
C LYS A 209 -15.21 1.90 -17.42
N SER A 210 -15.08 0.82 -16.65
CA SER A 210 -16.22 -0.07 -16.32
C SER A 210 -17.05 0.40 -15.11
N ALA A 211 -16.62 1.45 -14.40
CA ALA A 211 -17.21 1.86 -13.14
C ALA A 211 -18.70 2.19 -13.24
N ALA A 212 -19.10 3.01 -14.23
CA ALA A 212 -20.50 3.39 -14.43
C ALA A 212 -21.43 2.18 -14.57
N ALA A 213 -21.08 1.20 -15.40
CA ALA A 213 -21.86 -0.01 -15.58
C ALA A 213 -21.96 -0.86 -14.30
N ARG A 214 -20.88 -0.94 -13.53
CA ARG A 214 -20.86 -1.69 -12.27
C ARG A 214 -21.70 -1.03 -11.19
N LEU A 215 -21.66 0.30 -11.07
CA LEU A 215 -22.48 1.05 -10.13
C LEU A 215 -23.98 0.91 -10.42
N GLN A 216 -24.36 0.80 -11.69
CA GLN A 216 -25.75 0.60 -12.13
C GLN A 216 -26.26 -0.85 -11.96
N ALA A 217 -25.38 -1.84 -11.94
CA ALA A 217 -25.76 -3.26 -11.93
C ALA A 217 -26.29 -3.78 -10.56
N GLY A 218 -26.52 -2.90 -9.59
CA GLY A 218 -26.94 -3.24 -8.24
C GLY A 218 -25.76 -3.20 -7.25
N PHE A 219 -25.49 -2.03 -6.72
CA PHE A 219 -24.41 -1.81 -5.76
C PHE A 219 -24.97 -1.82 -4.33
N PRO A 220 -24.28 -2.44 -3.34
CA PRO A 220 -24.77 -2.48 -1.97
C PRO A 220 -24.81 -1.08 -1.33
N THR A 221 -25.79 -0.87 -0.47
CA THR A 221 -25.98 0.40 0.26
C THR A 221 -25.00 0.53 1.44
N GLY A 222 -24.83 1.75 1.96
CA GLY A 222 -24.05 2.00 3.18
C GLY A 222 -22.55 1.96 2.99
N LYS A 223 -22.05 1.95 1.75
CA LYS A 223 -20.63 1.99 1.45
C LYS A 223 -20.10 3.42 1.39
N SER A 224 -18.78 3.56 1.60
CA SER A 224 -18.08 4.84 1.47
C SER A 224 -16.83 4.67 0.61
N LEU A 225 -16.54 5.67 -0.24
CA LEU A 225 -15.34 5.69 -1.08
C LEU A 225 -14.66 7.07 -0.98
N TYR A 226 -13.41 7.09 -0.56
CA TYR A 226 -12.55 8.26 -0.65
C TYR A 226 -11.49 8.05 -1.72
N LEU A 227 -11.34 9.04 -2.58
CA LEU A 227 -10.34 9.09 -3.65
C LEU A 227 -9.53 10.38 -3.51
N ALA A 228 -8.23 10.31 -3.71
CA ALA A 228 -7.37 11.46 -3.88
C ALA A 228 -6.42 11.25 -5.05
N SER A 229 -5.98 12.33 -5.70
CA SER A 229 -4.94 12.30 -6.73
C SER A 229 -3.98 13.47 -6.57
N ALA A 230 -2.70 13.26 -6.84
CA ALA A 230 -1.68 14.30 -6.88
C ALA A 230 -1.63 14.96 -8.28
N ASP A 231 -0.49 15.53 -8.63
CA ASP A 231 -0.26 16.27 -9.88
C ASP A 231 0.00 15.38 -11.12
N GLU A 232 0.09 14.04 -10.94
CA GLU A 232 0.39 13.13 -12.04
C GLU A 232 -0.73 13.09 -13.07
N THR A 233 -0.44 13.61 -14.25
CA THR A 233 -1.42 13.76 -15.35
C THR A 233 -1.98 12.44 -15.85
N ASP A 234 -1.20 11.36 -15.84
CA ASP A 234 -1.63 10.01 -16.23
C ASP A 234 -2.56 9.36 -15.19
N ILE A 235 -2.28 9.51 -13.90
CA ILE A 235 -3.16 9.04 -12.84
C ILE A 235 -4.48 9.83 -12.85
N VAL A 236 -4.42 11.16 -12.93
CA VAL A 236 -5.62 12.00 -13.02
C VAL A 236 -6.46 11.61 -14.23
N ALA A 237 -5.84 11.44 -15.41
CA ALA A 237 -6.55 11.05 -16.62
C ALA A 237 -7.21 9.67 -16.53
N THR A 238 -6.53 8.70 -15.91
CA THR A 238 -7.07 7.33 -15.75
C THR A 238 -8.09 7.21 -14.63
N LEU A 239 -8.07 8.11 -13.64
CA LEU A 239 -9.06 8.20 -12.58
C LEU A 239 -10.37 8.88 -13.03
N ALA A 240 -10.28 9.80 -13.99
CA ALA A 240 -11.42 10.61 -14.44
C ALA A 240 -12.67 9.78 -14.83
N PRO A 241 -12.61 8.66 -15.56
CA PRO A 241 -13.80 7.85 -15.89
C PRO A 241 -14.50 7.28 -14.65
N LEU A 242 -13.77 6.94 -13.59
CA LEU A 242 -14.37 6.51 -12.32
C LEU A 242 -15.12 7.67 -11.65
N VAL A 243 -14.49 8.84 -11.57
CA VAL A 243 -15.09 10.03 -10.96
C VAL A 243 -16.36 10.47 -11.72
N GLU A 244 -16.33 10.47 -13.05
CA GLU A 244 -17.50 10.78 -13.88
C GLU A 244 -18.59 9.71 -13.72
N GLY A 245 -18.21 8.43 -13.63
CA GLY A 245 -19.15 7.35 -13.33
C GLY A 245 -19.85 7.53 -11.97
N LEU A 246 -19.10 7.94 -10.94
CA LEU A 246 -19.66 8.24 -9.61
C LEU A 246 -20.60 9.45 -9.65
N LYS A 247 -20.21 10.55 -10.31
CA LYS A 247 -21.09 11.74 -10.47
C LYS A 247 -22.42 11.40 -11.11
N ALA A 248 -22.40 10.57 -12.13
CA ALA A 248 -23.58 10.24 -12.92
C ALA A 248 -24.42 9.11 -12.32
N HIS A 249 -23.83 8.15 -11.62
CA HIS A 249 -24.46 6.86 -11.29
C HIS A 249 -24.16 6.39 -9.86
N ALA A 250 -23.70 7.26 -8.94
CA ALA A 250 -23.51 6.84 -7.55
C ALA A 250 -24.83 6.29 -6.98
N PRO A 251 -24.83 5.06 -6.46
CA PRO A 251 -26.04 4.47 -5.86
C PRO A 251 -26.53 5.28 -4.66
N ALA A 252 -27.83 5.26 -4.42
CA ALA A 252 -28.40 5.88 -3.23
C ALA A 252 -27.74 5.28 -1.97
N GLY A 253 -27.26 6.16 -1.06
CA GLY A 253 -26.59 5.77 0.18
C GLY A 253 -25.09 5.46 0.03
N LEU A 254 -24.49 5.56 -1.14
CA LEU A 254 -23.03 5.62 -1.29
C LEU A 254 -22.56 7.01 -0.89
N ARG A 255 -21.67 7.08 0.10
CA ARG A 255 -20.96 8.31 0.42
C ARG A 255 -19.63 8.29 -0.32
N TRP A 256 -19.32 9.34 -1.07
CA TRP A 256 -18.03 9.37 -1.76
C TRP A 256 -17.44 10.78 -1.81
N TRP A 257 -16.11 10.83 -1.86
CA TRP A 257 -15.32 12.05 -1.95
C TRP A 257 -14.23 11.86 -2.99
N TYR A 258 -13.94 12.91 -3.71
CA TYR A 258 -12.75 13.00 -4.54
C TYR A 258 -12.05 14.32 -4.25
N GLU A 259 -10.80 14.23 -3.78
CA GLU A 259 -9.96 15.37 -3.42
C GLU A 259 -8.72 15.40 -4.33
N PRO A 260 -8.70 16.22 -5.40
CA PRO A 260 -7.48 16.51 -6.13
C PRO A 260 -6.56 17.37 -5.26
N MET A 261 -5.28 16.99 -5.18
CA MET A 261 -4.23 17.67 -4.43
C MET A 261 -3.08 18.06 -5.39
N PRO A 262 -3.27 19.10 -6.22
CA PRO A 262 -2.32 19.45 -7.28
C PRO A 262 -0.97 19.98 -6.77
N ASP A 263 -0.88 20.33 -5.50
CA ASP A 263 0.37 20.76 -4.84
C ASP A 263 1.18 19.57 -4.28
N GLU A 264 0.61 18.35 -4.33
CA GLU A 264 1.27 17.11 -3.93
C GLU A 264 1.77 16.33 -5.14
N HIS A 265 2.81 15.53 -4.91
CA HIS A 265 3.35 14.57 -5.86
C HIS A 265 3.02 13.14 -5.43
N HIS A 266 3.23 12.14 -6.28
CA HIS A 266 2.94 10.74 -5.95
C HIS A 266 3.52 10.29 -4.60
N HIS A 267 4.75 10.67 -4.32
CA HIS A 267 5.46 10.30 -3.09
C HIS A 267 5.20 11.21 -1.88
N THR A 268 4.39 12.27 -2.01
CA THR A 268 4.06 13.18 -0.91
C THR A 268 2.58 13.18 -0.53
N ILE A 269 1.69 12.81 -1.45
CA ILE A 269 0.24 12.86 -1.26
C ILE A 269 -0.28 11.91 -0.18
N TYR A 270 0.41 10.79 0.05
CA TYR A 270 -0.14 9.71 0.88
C TYR A 270 -0.53 10.16 2.28
N HIS A 271 0.36 10.86 2.98
CA HIS A 271 0.11 11.28 4.37
C HIS A 271 -0.99 12.35 4.50
N PRO A 272 -0.97 13.47 3.74
CA PRO A 272 -2.03 14.48 3.82
C PRO A 272 -3.39 13.92 3.38
N ALA A 273 -3.46 13.12 2.32
CA ALA A 273 -4.71 12.49 1.87
C ALA A 273 -5.25 11.49 2.90
N THR A 274 -4.39 10.66 3.49
CA THR A 274 -4.77 9.72 4.54
C THR A 274 -5.38 10.44 5.73
N LEU A 275 -4.72 11.48 6.26
CA LEU A 275 -5.24 12.23 7.41
C LEU A 275 -6.59 12.88 7.11
N ARG A 276 -6.80 13.41 5.90
CA ARG A 276 -8.09 13.95 5.45
C ARG A 276 -9.15 12.87 5.37
N ALA A 277 -8.84 11.74 4.75
CA ALA A 277 -9.74 10.59 4.66
C ALA A 277 -10.21 10.11 6.04
N LEU A 278 -9.27 9.93 6.98
CA LEU A 278 -9.58 9.46 8.34
C LEU A 278 -10.54 10.41 9.08
N ARG A 279 -10.37 11.73 8.91
CA ARG A 279 -11.29 12.73 9.50
C ARG A 279 -12.69 12.69 8.90
N LEU A 280 -12.82 12.31 7.63
CA LEU A 280 -14.12 12.19 6.95
C LEU A 280 -14.82 10.87 7.28
N VAL A 281 -14.09 9.76 7.20
CA VAL A 281 -14.70 8.43 7.30
C VAL A 281 -14.91 7.99 8.75
N PHE A 282 -14.04 8.41 9.67
CA PHE A 282 -14.17 8.17 11.10
C PHE A 282 -14.62 9.42 11.87
N ALA A 283 -15.37 10.30 11.23
CA ALA A 283 -15.88 11.50 11.89
C ALA A 283 -16.55 11.18 13.23
N VAL A 284 -16.29 12.01 14.24
CA VAL A 284 -17.02 11.97 15.51
C VAL A 284 -18.44 12.43 15.24
N ALA A 285 -19.44 11.74 15.78
CA ALA A 285 -20.83 12.18 15.69
C ALA A 285 -20.96 13.56 16.38
N ALA A 286 -21.61 14.49 15.70
CA ALA A 286 -21.86 15.84 16.21
C ALA A 286 -22.86 15.82 17.37
#